data_4da3cc57bb7e9ed2aa16730478b07ecc
#
_entry.id   4da3cc57bb7e9ed2aa16730478b07ecc
#
_cell.length_a   1.000
_cell.length_b   1.000
_cell.length_c   1.000
_cell.angle_alpha   90.00
_cell.angle_beta   90.00
_cell.angle_gamma   90.00
#
_symmetry.space_group_name_H-M   'P 1'
#
loop_
_entity.id
_entity.type
_entity.pdbx_description
1 polymer ?
#
loop_
_entity_poly.entity_id
_entity_poly.type
_entity_poly.pdbx_seq_one_letter_code
_entity_poly.pdbx_strand_id
1 'polypeptide(L)'
;ILADVPQERNTLLFSATMSPEIARISKKYLRDAKEITIGRKNESTSNVKHVAFCVHAKDKYAALKRIVDYYPQIYGIIFCRTRKETQEIADKLMQEGYNADSLHGELSQAQRDAVMQKFRIRNLQLLVATDVAARGLDVDDLTHVINYGLPDDTESYTHRSGRTGRAGELGWAITFVTEQDVDE
;
A
#
# COMPACT_ATOMS: atom_id res chain seq x y z
N ILE A 1 -18.22 2.55 22.43
CA ILE A 1 -17.38 3.77 22.45
C ILE A 1 -18.24 5.02 22.20
N LEU A 2 -19.00 5.15 21.09
CA LEU A 2 -19.79 6.35 20.82
C LEU A 2 -20.99 6.56 21.76
N ALA A 3 -21.46 5.51 22.42
CA ALA A 3 -22.52 5.57 23.43
C ALA A 3 -22.01 6.10 24.80
N ASP A 4 -20.71 6.04 25.02
CA ASP A 4 -20.08 6.34 26.30
C ASP A 4 -19.48 7.77 26.37
N VAL A 5 -19.61 8.53 25.29
CA VAL A 5 -19.11 9.90 25.22
C VAL A 5 -20.25 10.92 25.30
N PRO A 6 -19.99 12.14 25.82
CA PRO A 6 -21.01 13.19 25.94
C PRO A 6 -21.76 13.43 24.64
N GLN A 7 -23.07 13.70 24.78
CA GLN A 7 -23.90 14.00 23.60
C GLN A 7 -23.57 15.35 22.98
N GLU A 8 -23.17 16.32 23.80
CA GLU A 8 -22.66 17.61 23.36
C GLU A 8 -21.17 17.49 23.05
N ARG A 9 -20.84 17.24 21.82
CA ARG A 9 -19.45 17.13 21.33
C ARG A 9 -19.34 17.56 19.89
N ASN A 10 -18.16 18.01 19.53
CA ASN A 10 -17.77 18.12 18.12
C ASN A 10 -17.16 16.79 17.66
N THR A 11 -17.72 16.23 16.60
CA THR A 11 -17.22 14.99 15.99
C THR A 11 -16.66 15.30 14.62
N LEU A 12 -15.41 14.90 14.39
CA LEU A 12 -14.71 15.06 13.12
C LEU A 12 -14.42 13.69 12.53
N LEU A 13 -14.65 13.55 11.23
CA LEU A 13 -14.32 12.36 10.46
C LEU A 13 -13.32 12.72 9.38
N PHE A 14 -12.17 12.07 9.37
CA PHE A 14 -11.17 12.20 8.33
C PHE A 14 -11.02 10.86 7.62
N SER A 15 -11.11 10.87 6.30
CA SER A 15 -10.92 9.68 5.48
C SER A 15 -10.35 10.07 4.12
N ALA A 16 -9.42 9.27 3.61
CA ALA A 16 -8.92 9.43 2.24
C ALA A 16 -9.90 8.87 1.20
N THR A 17 -10.77 7.95 1.63
CA THR A 17 -11.77 7.29 0.79
C THR A 17 -13.15 7.46 1.40
N MET A 18 -14.19 7.51 0.57
CA MET A 18 -15.57 7.61 1.00
C MET A 18 -16.35 6.39 0.50
N SER A 19 -16.12 5.25 1.14
CA SER A 19 -16.91 4.04 0.87
C SER A 19 -18.38 4.24 1.29
N PRO A 20 -19.33 3.47 0.74
CA PRO A 20 -20.73 3.52 1.17
C PRO A 20 -20.91 3.29 2.67
N GLU A 21 -20.05 2.48 3.28
CA GLU A 21 -20.07 2.22 4.72
C GLU A 21 -19.65 3.44 5.53
N ILE A 22 -18.55 4.10 5.16
CA ILE A 22 -18.07 5.33 5.80
C ILE A 22 -19.11 6.45 5.65
N ALA A 23 -19.72 6.58 4.46
CA ALA A 23 -20.80 7.53 4.22
C ALA A 23 -22.01 7.28 5.11
N ARG A 24 -22.35 6.00 5.36
CA ARG A 24 -23.43 5.62 6.28
C ARG A 24 -23.09 5.95 7.74
N ILE A 25 -21.84 5.67 8.15
CA ILE A 25 -21.35 5.99 9.48
C ILE A 25 -21.37 7.51 9.69
N SER A 26 -20.90 8.29 8.75
CA SER A 26 -20.89 9.76 8.84
C SER A 26 -22.31 10.31 9.05
N LYS A 27 -23.28 9.87 8.24
CA LYS A 27 -24.67 10.29 8.36
C LYS A 27 -25.32 9.90 9.70
N LYS A 28 -24.88 8.78 10.28
CA LYS A 28 -25.43 8.26 11.55
C LYS A 28 -24.90 8.99 12.78
N TYR A 29 -23.64 9.40 12.76
CA TYR A 29 -22.95 9.87 13.97
C TYR A 29 -22.51 11.33 13.93
N LEU A 30 -22.48 11.97 12.76
CA LEU A 30 -22.19 13.38 12.63
C LEU A 30 -23.51 14.17 12.61
N ARG A 31 -23.52 15.31 13.30
CA ARG A 31 -24.66 16.26 13.32
C ARG A 31 -24.27 17.47 12.51
N ASP A 32 -25.14 17.90 11.59
CA ASP A 32 -24.95 19.06 10.73
C ASP A 32 -23.53 19.17 10.14
N ALA A 33 -23.01 18.03 9.68
CA ALA A 33 -21.64 17.91 9.26
C ALA A 33 -21.38 18.73 8.01
N LYS A 34 -20.36 19.61 8.08
CA LYS A 34 -19.81 20.26 6.91
C LYS A 34 -18.82 19.33 6.25
N GLU A 35 -19.11 18.92 5.02
CA GLU A 35 -18.21 18.12 4.21
C GLU A 35 -17.21 19.03 3.48
N ILE A 36 -15.91 18.74 3.66
CA ILE A 36 -14.82 19.41 2.95
C ILE A 36 -14.07 18.31 2.19
N THR A 37 -14.08 18.39 0.87
CA THR A 37 -13.38 17.44 -0.01
C THR A 37 -12.24 18.16 -0.72
N ILE A 38 -11.05 17.56 -0.69
CA ILE A 38 -9.89 18.03 -1.44
C ILE A 38 -9.65 17.01 -2.58
N GLY A 39 -9.69 17.48 -3.83
CA GLY A 39 -9.67 16.60 -5.01
C GLY A 39 -11.03 15.96 -5.30
N ARG A 40 -11.05 14.95 -6.15
CA ARG A 40 -12.26 14.17 -6.42
C ARG A 40 -12.37 12.99 -5.46
N LYS A 41 -13.60 12.66 -5.06
CA LYS A 41 -13.85 11.50 -4.19
C LYS A 41 -13.32 10.23 -4.86
N ASN A 42 -12.51 9.46 -4.11
CA ASN A 42 -11.95 8.17 -4.55
C ASN A 42 -11.09 8.23 -5.83
N GLU A 43 -10.52 9.39 -6.15
CA GLU A 43 -9.62 9.55 -7.28
C GLU A 43 -8.21 9.08 -6.88
N SER A 44 -7.60 8.24 -7.72
CA SER A 44 -6.16 7.96 -7.62
C SER A 44 -5.39 9.23 -7.99
N THR A 45 -4.21 9.41 -7.42
CA THR A 45 -3.37 10.58 -7.71
C THR A 45 -3.09 10.68 -9.21
N SER A 46 -3.28 11.86 -9.80
CA SER A 46 -3.17 12.11 -11.24
C SER A 46 -1.77 11.80 -11.82
N ASN A 47 -0.76 11.68 -10.97
CA ASN A 47 0.63 11.43 -11.34
C ASN A 47 1.06 9.96 -11.20
N VAL A 48 0.11 9.03 -11.04
CA VAL A 48 0.41 7.59 -10.97
C VAL A 48 0.10 6.94 -12.30
N LYS A 49 1.09 6.25 -12.88
CA LYS A 49 0.88 5.34 -13.99
C LYS A 49 0.50 3.96 -13.46
N HIS A 50 -0.68 3.52 -13.82
CA HIS A 50 -1.21 2.20 -13.46
C HIS A 50 -0.95 1.22 -14.59
N VAL A 51 -0.25 0.13 -14.27
CA VAL A 51 0.12 -0.92 -15.24
C VAL A 51 -0.23 -2.28 -14.66
N ALA A 52 -0.91 -3.11 -15.42
CA ALA A 52 -1.15 -4.50 -15.08
C ALA A 52 -0.37 -5.42 -16.03
N PHE A 53 0.33 -6.40 -15.46
CA PHE A 53 1.00 -7.46 -16.20
C PHE A 53 0.30 -8.78 -15.96
N CYS A 54 -0.24 -9.38 -17.03
CA CYS A 54 -0.72 -10.74 -16.98
C CYS A 54 0.48 -11.69 -17.04
N VAL A 55 0.69 -12.48 -16.01
CA VAL A 55 1.83 -13.39 -15.88
C VAL A 55 1.36 -14.74 -15.35
N HIS A 56 2.03 -15.82 -15.70
CA HIS A 56 1.78 -17.09 -15.04
C HIS A 56 2.23 -17.03 -13.57
N ALA A 57 1.50 -17.70 -12.67
CA ALA A 57 1.82 -17.71 -11.24
C ALA A 57 3.27 -18.11 -10.95
N LYS A 58 3.81 -19.08 -11.70
CA LYS A 58 5.21 -19.55 -11.61
C LYS A 58 6.24 -18.50 -12.03
N ASP A 59 5.86 -17.54 -12.86
CA ASP A 59 6.76 -16.55 -13.46
C ASP A 59 6.69 -15.17 -12.73
N LYS A 60 5.78 -15.02 -11.76
CA LYS A 60 5.62 -13.75 -10.99
C LYS A 60 6.92 -13.22 -10.41
N TYR A 61 7.71 -14.08 -9.79
CA TYR A 61 8.97 -13.65 -9.19
C TYR A 61 10.00 -13.21 -10.24
N ALA A 62 10.08 -13.91 -11.36
CA ALA A 62 10.95 -13.52 -12.47
C ALA A 62 10.51 -12.17 -13.08
N ALA A 63 9.20 -11.93 -13.18
CA ALA A 63 8.68 -10.64 -13.63
C ALA A 63 9.01 -9.51 -12.65
N LEU A 64 8.87 -9.75 -11.33
CA LEU A 64 9.26 -8.81 -10.30
C LEU A 64 10.74 -8.40 -10.44
N LYS A 65 11.63 -9.38 -10.58
CA LYS A 65 13.07 -9.12 -10.76
C LYS A 65 13.36 -8.25 -11.98
N ARG A 66 12.72 -8.51 -13.11
CA ARG A 66 12.89 -7.71 -14.33
C ARG A 66 12.50 -6.25 -14.11
N ILE A 67 11.44 -5.98 -13.33
CA ILE A 67 11.05 -4.62 -12.99
C ILE A 67 12.14 -3.97 -12.12
N VAL A 68 12.58 -4.65 -11.07
CA VAL A 68 13.61 -4.14 -10.17
C VAL A 68 14.94 -3.88 -10.91
N ASP A 69 15.34 -4.78 -11.78
CA ASP A 69 16.57 -4.63 -12.59
C ASP A 69 16.46 -3.48 -13.60
N TYR A 70 15.25 -3.26 -14.15
CA TYR A 70 15.03 -2.18 -15.10
C TYR A 70 15.07 -0.79 -14.45
N TYR A 71 14.71 -0.70 -13.16
CA TYR A 71 14.73 0.56 -12.41
C TYR A 71 15.76 0.51 -11.27
N PRO A 72 17.05 0.72 -11.54
CA PRO A 72 18.12 0.61 -10.53
C PRO A 72 17.99 1.60 -9.37
N GLN A 73 17.26 2.69 -9.57
CA GLN A 73 16.95 3.69 -8.54
C GLN A 73 15.59 3.49 -7.90
N ILE A 74 15.00 2.29 -8.03
CA ILE A 74 13.71 1.98 -7.45
C ILE A 74 13.71 2.22 -5.94
N TYR A 75 12.67 2.89 -5.46
CA TYR A 75 12.34 3.02 -4.04
C TYR A 75 10.87 2.72 -3.89
N GLY A 76 10.53 1.56 -3.38
CA GLY A 76 9.17 1.07 -3.48
C GLY A 76 8.75 0.06 -2.44
N ILE A 77 7.44 -0.19 -2.41
CA ILE A 77 6.81 -1.24 -1.61
C ILE A 77 6.27 -2.33 -2.54
N ILE A 78 6.56 -3.58 -2.18
CA ILE A 78 6.01 -4.78 -2.80
C ILE A 78 4.95 -5.34 -1.85
N PHE A 79 3.69 -5.30 -2.27
CA PHE A 79 2.57 -5.81 -1.47
C PHE A 79 2.30 -7.27 -1.78
N CYS A 80 2.35 -8.10 -0.74
CA CYS A 80 2.00 -9.52 -0.75
C CYS A 80 0.72 -9.77 0.06
N ARG A 81 -0.02 -10.84 -0.25
CA ARG A 81 -1.29 -11.17 0.44
C ARG A 81 -1.05 -11.77 1.83
N THR A 82 -0.03 -12.58 2.00
CA THR A 82 0.23 -13.31 3.25
C THR A 82 1.60 -12.99 3.85
N ARG A 83 1.72 -13.18 5.18
CA ARG A 83 3.00 -13.05 5.89
C ARG A 83 4.07 -14.00 5.35
N LYS A 84 3.66 -15.23 5.04
CA LYS A 84 4.54 -16.25 4.48
C LYS A 84 5.11 -15.81 3.13
N GLU A 85 4.25 -15.40 2.20
CA GLU A 85 4.67 -14.89 0.89
C GLU A 85 5.58 -13.66 1.04
N THR A 86 5.24 -12.73 1.96
CA THR A 86 6.06 -11.55 2.24
C THR A 86 7.49 -11.94 2.64
N GLN A 87 7.64 -12.90 3.56
CA GLN A 87 8.95 -13.35 4.00
C GLN A 87 9.69 -14.10 2.89
N GLU A 88 9.02 -14.99 2.17
CA GLU A 88 9.63 -15.76 1.08
C GLU A 88 10.16 -14.85 -0.05
N ILE A 89 9.40 -13.83 -0.44
CA ILE A 89 9.83 -12.88 -1.47
C ILE A 89 10.98 -12.00 -0.99
N ALA A 90 10.91 -11.50 0.25
CA ALA A 90 12.01 -10.72 0.81
C ALA A 90 13.30 -11.54 0.92
N ASP A 91 13.22 -12.78 1.40
CA ASP A 91 14.38 -13.68 1.53
C ASP A 91 15.02 -13.97 0.16
N LYS A 92 14.21 -14.27 -0.86
CA LYS A 92 14.71 -14.47 -2.22
C LYS A 92 15.41 -13.23 -2.78
N LEU A 93 14.82 -12.06 -2.61
CA LEU A 93 15.43 -10.81 -3.06
C LEU A 93 16.76 -10.55 -2.34
N MET A 94 16.81 -10.73 -1.02
CA MET A 94 18.05 -10.56 -0.24
C MET A 94 19.14 -11.56 -0.65
N GLN A 95 18.78 -12.84 -0.84
CA GLN A 95 19.71 -13.88 -1.27
C GLN A 95 20.30 -13.60 -2.66
N GLU A 96 19.55 -12.96 -3.53
CA GLU A 96 19.99 -12.57 -4.87
C GLU A 96 20.68 -11.18 -4.90
N GLY A 97 20.94 -10.58 -3.73
CA GLY A 97 21.70 -9.34 -3.59
C GLY A 97 20.90 -8.04 -3.75
N TYR A 98 19.57 -8.11 -3.78
CA TYR A 98 18.73 -6.92 -3.79
C TYR A 98 18.64 -6.29 -2.40
N ASN A 99 18.56 -4.96 -2.36
CA ASN A 99 18.40 -4.19 -1.13
C ASN A 99 16.93 -4.19 -0.70
N ALA A 100 16.50 -5.29 -0.12
CA ALA A 100 15.12 -5.56 0.30
C ALA A 100 15.05 -6.07 1.73
N ASP A 101 13.92 -5.84 2.39
CA ASP A 101 13.58 -6.42 3.69
C ASP A 101 12.07 -6.58 3.82
N SER A 102 11.62 -7.36 4.80
CA SER A 102 10.22 -7.67 5.03
C SER A 102 9.61 -6.85 6.16
N LEU A 103 8.31 -6.59 6.05
CA LEU A 103 7.51 -6.01 7.11
C LEU A 103 6.18 -6.78 7.25
N HIS A 104 6.02 -7.51 8.34
CA HIS A 104 4.81 -8.29 8.64
C HIS A 104 4.54 -8.43 10.14
N GLY A 105 3.38 -8.98 10.49
CA GLY A 105 2.89 -8.99 11.87
C GLY A 105 3.64 -9.88 12.87
N GLU A 106 4.57 -10.72 12.40
CA GLU A 106 5.39 -11.58 13.27
C GLU A 106 6.69 -10.90 13.75
N LEU A 107 7.03 -9.76 13.16
CA LEU A 107 8.16 -8.97 13.62
C LEU A 107 7.85 -8.29 14.97
N SER A 108 8.81 -8.27 15.87
CA SER A 108 8.75 -7.47 17.08
C SER A 108 8.69 -5.97 16.72
N GLN A 109 8.21 -5.13 17.64
CA GLN A 109 8.17 -3.68 17.43
C GLN A 109 9.57 -3.12 17.12
N ALA A 110 10.60 -3.57 17.84
CA ALA A 110 11.98 -3.13 17.61
C ALA A 110 12.48 -3.52 16.20
N GLN A 111 12.15 -4.72 15.71
CA GLN A 111 12.48 -5.15 14.34
C GLN A 111 11.75 -4.29 13.30
N ARG A 112 10.46 -4.02 13.51
CA ARG A 112 9.67 -3.14 12.62
C ARG A 112 10.28 -1.75 12.55
N ASP A 113 10.60 -1.15 13.70
CA ASP A 113 11.18 0.19 13.78
C ASP A 113 12.55 0.25 13.08
N ALA A 114 13.38 -0.78 13.23
CA ALA A 114 14.68 -0.87 12.57
C ALA A 114 14.55 -0.94 11.03
N VAL A 115 13.64 -1.77 10.52
CA VAL A 115 13.36 -1.88 9.08
C VAL A 115 12.83 -0.56 8.54
N MET A 116 11.87 0.05 9.24
CA MET A 116 11.27 1.31 8.83
C MET A 116 12.24 2.48 8.84
N GLN A 117 13.14 2.52 9.82
CA GLN A 117 14.20 3.54 9.86
C GLN A 117 15.11 3.43 8.63
N LYS A 118 15.59 2.23 8.32
CA LYS A 118 16.42 1.97 7.13
C LYS A 118 15.69 2.40 5.85
N PHE A 119 14.41 2.09 5.75
CA PHE A 119 13.60 2.44 4.59
C PHE A 119 13.42 3.95 4.44
N ARG A 120 13.07 4.67 5.51
CA ARG A 120 12.89 6.14 5.49
C ARG A 120 14.15 6.91 5.11
N ILE A 121 15.31 6.48 5.59
CA ILE A 121 16.60 7.10 5.22
C ILE A 121 17.15 6.59 3.90
N ARG A 122 16.39 5.81 3.15
CA ARG A 122 16.72 5.22 1.84
C ARG A 122 17.95 4.31 1.83
N ASN A 123 18.31 3.74 2.98
CA ASN A 123 19.29 2.65 3.07
C ASN A 123 18.68 1.29 2.69
N LEU A 124 17.37 1.22 2.53
CA LEU A 124 16.60 0.10 2.04
C LEU A 124 15.80 0.59 0.82
N GLN A 125 15.90 -0.11 -0.32
CA GLN A 125 15.22 0.29 -1.55
C GLN A 125 13.83 -0.34 -1.68
N LEU A 126 13.68 -1.59 -1.24
CA LEU A 126 12.47 -2.38 -1.41
C LEU A 126 11.96 -2.87 -0.06
N LEU A 127 10.75 -2.50 0.26
CA LEU A 127 10.04 -3.02 1.42
C LEU A 127 8.99 -4.02 0.95
N VAL A 128 9.09 -5.28 1.37
CA VAL A 128 8.07 -6.31 1.10
C VAL A 128 7.13 -6.37 2.29
N ALA A 129 5.84 -6.12 2.08
CA ALA A 129 4.89 -5.95 3.18
C ALA A 129 3.49 -6.53 2.87
N THR A 130 2.75 -6.84 3.94
CA THR A 130 1.30 -7.05 3.87
C THR A 130 0.56 -5.73 4.05
N ASP A 131 -0.70 -5.63 3.62
CA ASP A 131 -1.53 -4.43 3.84
C ASP A 131 -1.63 -4.05 5.31
N VAL A 132 -1.85 -5.04 6.18
CA VAL A 132 -1.97 -4.82 7.62
C VAL A 132 -0.68 -4.22 8.20
N ALA A 133 0.47 -4.73 7.79
CA ALA A 133 1.76 -4.23 8.27
C ALA A 133 2.10 -2.84 7.72
N ALA A 134 1.67 -2.55 6.49
CA ALA A 134 1.87 -1.26 5.84
C ALA A 134 0.86 -0.19 6.26
N ARG A 135 -0.23 -0.58 6.93
CA ARG A 135 -1.25 0.37 7.41
C ARG A 135 -0.66 1.34 8.42
N GLY A 136 -0.90 2.63 8.22
CA GLY A 136 -0.39 3.68 9.10
C GLY A 136 1.09 3.99 8.96
N LEU A 137 1.79 3.38 8.00
CA LEU A 137 3.15 3.80 7.69
C LEU A 137 3.13 5.18 7.03
N ASP A 138 3.85 6.09 7.62
CA ASP A 138 4.14 7.40 7.04
C ASP A 138 5.33 7.26 6.08
N VAL A 139 5.05 6.72 4.90
CA VAL A 139 6.03 6.56 3.81
C VAL A 139 5.36 7.03 2.53
N ASP A 140 5.81 8.15 2.07
CA ASP A 140 5.42 8.77 0.81
C ASP A 140 6.63 8.89 -0.12
N ASP A 141 6.44 9.44 -1.29
CA ASP A 141 7.48 9.67 -2.30
C ASP A 141 8.12 8.39 -2.84
N LEU A 142 7.38 7.29 -2.81
CA LEU A 142 7.82 6.07 -3.47
C LEU A 142 7.82 6.25 -4.99
N THR A 143 8.82 5.67 -5.65
CA THR A 143 8.85 5.61 -7.11
C THR A 143 7.88 4.57 -7.64
N HIS A 144 7.75 3.45 -6.91
CA HIS A 144 6.93 2.31 -7.31
C HIS A 144 6.13 1.74 -6.15
N VAL A 145 4.90 1.36 -6.46
CA VAL A 145 4.10 0.42 -5.67
C VAL A 145 3.87 -0.80 -6.53
N ILE A 146 4.25 -1.97 -6.05
CA ILE A 146 4.11 -3.24 -6.77
C ILE A 146 3.12 -4.13 -6.03
N ASN A 147 1.99 -4.41 -6.64
CA ASN A 147 1.04 -5.37 -6.14
C ASN A 147 1.46 -6.77 -6.63
N TYR A 148 2.28 -7.45 -5.84
CA TYR A 148 2.67 -8.84 -6.10
C TYR A 148 1.49 -9.79 -5.88
N GLY A 149 0.64 -9.51 -4.90
CA GLY A 149 -0.70 -10.06 -4.76
C GLY A 149 -1.75 -8.98 -4.98
N LEU A 150 -2.88 -9.33 -5.59
CA LEU A 150 -4.00 -8.42 -5.76
C LEU A 150 -4.49 -7.91 -4.39
N PRO A 151 -4.90 -6.64 -4.28
CA PRO A 151 -5.63 -6.15 -3.13
C PRO A 151 -7.04 -6.77 -3.09
N ASP A 152 -7.60 -6.90 -1.89
CA ASP A 152 -8.92 -7.51 -1.69
C ASP A 152 -10.07 -6.65 -2.24
N ASP A 153 -9.84 -5.33 -2.39
CA ASP A 153 -10.83 -4.38 -2.87
C ASP A 153 -10.19 -3.13 -3.50
N THR A 154 -11.02 -2.32 -4.13
CA THR A 154 -10.62 -1.06 -4.78
C THR A 154 -10.08 -0.03 -3.79
N GLU A 155 -10.58 -0.02 -2.56
CA GLU A 155 -10.12 0.91 -1.52
C GLU A 155 -8.69 0.58 -1.10
N SER A 156 -8.38 -0.70 -0.90
CA SER A 156 -7.02 -1.18 -0.63
C SER A 156 -6.09 -0.86 -1.78
N TYR A 157 -6.52 -1.02 -3.03
CA TYR A 157 -5.76 -0.61 -4.21
C TYR A 157 -5.42 0.89 -4.19
N THR A 158 -6.41 1.73 -3.89
CA THR A 158 -6.23 3.18 -3.81
C THR A 158 -5.25 3.56 -2.68
N HIS A 159 -5.34 2.92 -1.53
CA HIS A 159 -4.43 3.14 -0.40
C HIS A 159 -3.00 2.70 -0.70
N ARG A 160 -2.82 1.58 -1.44
CA ARG A 160 -1.51 1.14 -1.88
C ARG A 160 -0.91 2.11 -2.90
N SER A 161 -1.62 2.39 -3.98
CA SER A 161 -1.16 3.26 -5.07
C SER A 161 -0.95 4.71 -4.64
N GLY A 162 -1.70 5.19 -3.66
CA GLY A 162 -1.57 6.53 -3.09
C GLY A 162 -0.25 6.81 -2.36
N ARG A 163 0.65 5.83 -2.24
CA ARG A 163 1.99 5.99 -1.67
C ARG A 163 3.04 6.46 -2.68
N THR A 164 2.69 6.53 -3.93
CA THR A 164 3.54 7.03 -5.02
C THR A 164 2.86 8.18 -5.76
N GLY A 165 3.56 8.87 -6.63
CA GLY A 165 3.02 9.95 -7.46
C GLY A 165 2.63 11.21 -6.69
N ARG A 166 3.28 11.48 -5.56
CA ARG A 166 3.05 12.67 -4.74
C ARG A 166 3.99 13.81 -5.11
N ALA A 167 3.67 15.02 -4.62
CA ALA A 167 4.46 16.24 -4.81
C ALA A 167 4.77 16.58 -6.28
N GLY A 168 3.94 16.11 -7.22
CA GLY A 168 4.13 16.35 -8.66
C GLY A 168 5.07 15.36 -9.36
N GLU A 169 5.68 14.44 -8.61
CA GLU A 169 6.54 13.39 -9.17
C GLU A 169 5.71 12.27 -9.79
N LEU A 170 6.23 11.68 -10.87
CA LEU A 170 5.61 10.53 -11.52
C LEU A 170 5.85 9.27 -10.70
N GLY A 171 4.78 8.54 -10.38
CA GLY A 171 4.84 7.25 -9.71
C GLY A 171 4.30 6.11 -10.58
N TRP A 172 4.64 4.89 -10.20
CA TRP A 172 4.20 3.68 -10.86
C TRP A 172 3.45 2.78 -9.87
N ALA A 173 2.25 2.37 -10.24
CA ALA A 173 1.50 1.31 -9.58
C ALA A 173 1.43 0.11 -10.52
N ILE A 174 2.22 -0.92 -10.23
CA ILE A 174 2.34 -2.12 -11.05
C ILE A 174 1.61 -3.27 -10.37
N THR A 175 0.77 -3.96 -11.11
CA THR A 175 -0.03 -5.08 -10.59
C THR A 175 0.24 -6.33 -11.41
N PHE A 176 0.56 -7.44 -10.74
CA PHE A 176 0.59 -8.75 -11.37
C PHE A 176 -0.79 -9.41 -11.28
N VAL A 177 -1.26 -9.85 -12.41
CA VAL A 177 -2.51 -10.62 -12.56
C VAL A 177 -2.15 -12.00 -13.07
N THR A 178 -2.60 -13.04 -12.39
CA THR A 178 -2.36 -14.43 -12.79
C THR A 178 -3.64 -15.10 -13.26
N GLU A 179 -3.52 -16.30 -13.82
CA GLU A 179 -4.65 -17.14 -14.18
C GLU A 179 -5.59 -17.45 -13.00
N GLN A 180 -5.08 -17.39 -11.78
CA GLN A 180 -5.86 -17.63 -10.55
C GLN A 180 -6.69 -16.42 -10.12
N ASP A 181 -6.34 -15.23 -10.61
CA ASP A 181 -6.98 -13.97 -10.23
C ASP A 181 -8.12 -13.59 -11.22
N VAL A 182 -8.27 -14.32 -12.33
CA VAL A 182 -9.24 -13.97 -13.41
C VAL A 182 -10.66 -14.38 -13.05
N ASP A 183 -10.83 -15.28 -12.09
CA ASP A 183 -12.12 -15.81 -11.66
C ASP A 183 -12.64 -15.11 -10.40
N GLU A 184 -11.93 -14.11 -9.85
CA GLU A 184 -12.32 -13.24 -8.76
C GLU A 184 -12.77 -11.85 -9.29
#